data_bb6ace0785e8ceb73eb611ff549a8df4
#
_entry.id   bb6ace0785e8ceb73eb611ff549a8df4
#
_cell.length_a   1.000
_cell.length_b   1.000
_cell.length_c   1.000
_cell.angle_alpha   90.00
_cell.angle_beta   90.00
_cell.angle_gamma   90.00
#
_symmetry.space_group_name_H-M   'P 1'
#
loop_
_entity.id
_entity.type
_entity.pdbx_description
1 polymer ?
#
loop_
_entity_poly.entity_id
_entity_poly.type
_entity_poly.pdbx_seq_one_letter_code
_entity_poly.pdbx_strand_id
1 'polypeptide(L)'
;MGIFRRLVESDSSAVFPFVFKITTTTANTVFTTPLIDFGGLTPSLIINWGDGTANSPLITASNSINRIHTYVSPGTYTITISGFMPGFAVNNNSSIRTLITELVQWGIVGLRSINLYGCINLTAIPGSASLSGVGGYTGLNEVLNFTNFMNGTRITAIPEDIFDYSPNATSFNSSFSSISTITTVPTGLFDNVPLATSFASCFFACSALATVPSTLFDLNVNVTTFSGTFRNCRALTNVLQFTFNTNVTTFTNLYNMSSTANALTGTAPELWLRTPTPAGTDAFNNCTGLSNFA
;
A
#
# COMPACT_ATOMS: atom_id res chain seq x y z
N MET A 1 22.31 4.98 7.57
CA MET A 1 23.13 5.58 6.48
C MET A 1 24.35 4.74 6.07
N GLY A 2 24.97 3.95 6.96
CA GLY A 2 26.20 3.18 6.64
C GLY A 2 26.02 1.91 5.81
N ILE A 3 24.89 1.22 5.93
CA ILE A 3 24.65 -0.08 5.24
C ILE A 3 24.29 0.12 3.77
N PHE A 4 23.50 1.13 3.47
CA PHE A 4 23.08 1.45 2.10
C PHE A 4 24.27 1.89 1.22
N ARG A 5 25.15 2.71 1.77
CA ARG A 5 26.38 3.13 1.08
C ARG A 5 27.32 1.94 0.82
N ARG A 6 27.39 0.96 1.73
CA ARG A 6 28.21 -0.25 1.57
C ARG A 6 27.68 -1.21 0.51
N LEU A 7 26.35 -1.37 0.35
CA LEU A 7 25.76 -2.24 -0.66
C LEU A 7 25.88 -1.67 -2.08
N VAL A 8 25.85 -0.34 -2.23
CA VAL A 8 26.03 0.33 -3.53
C VAL A 8 27.50 0.45 -3.92
N GLU A 9 28.44 0.48 -2.94
CA GLU A 9 29.87 0.63 -3.19
C GLU A 9 30.63 -0.70 -3.29
N SER A 10 30.09 -1.83 -2.84
CA SER A 10 30.84 -3.10 -2.72
C SER A 10 30.52 -4.18 -3.73
N ASP A 11 29.43 -4.06 -4.51
CA ASP A 11 29.12 -5.04 -5.57
C ASP A 11 28.30 -4.41 -6.70
N SER A 12 28.99 -4.04 -7.76
CA SER A 12 28.37 -3.48 -8.98
C SER A 12 27.62 -4.51 -9.82
N SER A 13 27.47 -5.75 -9.36
CA SER A 13 26.86 -6.85 -10.12
C SER A 13 25.41 -7.17 -9.79
N ALA A 14 24.89 -6.74 -8.63
CA ALA A 14 23.50 -7.01 -8.24
C ALA A 14 22.70 -5.71 -8.08
N VAL A 15 22.39 -5.06 -9.19
CA VAL A 15 21.43 -3.95 -9.19
C VAL A 15 20.03 -4.54 -9.10
N PHE A 16 19.34 -4.32 -7.99
CA PHE A 16 17.92 -4.64 -7.84
C PHE A 16 17.08 -3.39 -8.14
N PRO A 17 16.68 -3.17 -9.40
CA PRO A 17 15.95 -1.99 -9.80
C PRO A 17 14.50 -2.02 -9.28
N PHE A 18 13.87 -0.86 -9.22
CA PHE A 18 12.42 -0.75 -9.15
C PHE A 18 11.84 -0.94 -10.55
N VAL A 19 10.93 -1.90 -10.72
CA VAL A 19 10.40 -2.28 -12.04
C VAL A 19 8.89 -2.25 -12.02
N PHE A 20 8.29 -1.58 -13.00
CA PHE A 20 6.84 -1.52 -13.19
C PHE A 20 6.49 -1.46 -14.67
N LYS A 21 5.23 -1.78 -14.99
CA LYS A 21 4.70 -1.69 -16.35
C LYS A 21 3.71 -0.54 -16.48
N ILE A 22 3.75 0.09 -17.62
CA ILE A 22 2.72 1.01 -18.08
C ILE A 22 2.12 0.49 -19.38
N THR A 23 0.86 0.84 -19.63
CA THR A 23 0.20 0.58 -20.91
C THR A 23 -0.32 1.91 -21.49
N THR A 24 0.09 2.21 -22.72
CA THR A 24 -0.37 3.36 -23.48
C THR A 24 -1.34 2.91 -24.58
N THR A 25 -2.42 3.63 -24.78
CA THR A 25 -3.45 3.30 -25.77
C THR A 25 -3.42 4.22 -26.99
N THR A 26 -2.67 5.31 -26.89
CA THR A 26 -2.54 6.33 -27.95
C THR A 26 -1.08 6.58 -28.30
N ALA A 27 -0.82 6.93 -29.54
CA ALA A 27 0.50 7.40 -29.98
C ALA A 27 0.89 8.71 -29.29
N ASN A 28 2.19 8.93 -29.13
CA ASN A 28 2.78 10.11 -28.52
C ASN A 28 2.31 10.35 -27.07
N THR A 29 2.05 9.25 -26.33
CA THR A 29 1.69 9.34 -24.91
C THR A 29 2.88 9.81 -24.09
N VAL A 30 2.70 10.90 -23.36
CA VAL A 30 3.72 11.42 -22.44
C VAL A 30 3.57 10.78 -21.08
N PHE A 31 4.64 10.16 -20.57
CA PHE A 31 4.73 9.64 -19.22
C PHE A 31 5.73 10.44 -18.40
N THR A 32 5.31 10.85 -17.20
CA THR A 32 6.16 11.54 -16.24
C THR A 32 6.35 10.64 -15.03
N THR A 33 7.58 10.13 -14.82
CA THR A 33 7.88 9.30 -13.64
C THR A 33 7.59 10.09 -12.36
N PRO A 34 6.74 9.57 -11.44
CA PRO A 34 6.26 10.32 -10.29
C PRO A 34 7.26 10.31 -9.12
N LEU A 35 8.44 10.87 -9.37
CA LEU A 35 9.50 11.02 -8.36
C LEU A 35 9.14 12.12 -7.37
N ILE A 36 9.42 11.88 -6.10
CA ILE A 36 9.33 12.89 -5.04
C ILE A 36 10.58 12.89 -4.19
N ASP A 37 10.94 14.06 -3.67
CA ASP A 37 11.94 14.21 -2.62
C ASP A 37 11.33 13.80 -1.27
N PHE A 38 12.14 13.29 -0.36
CA PHE A 38 11.69 12.87 0.96
C PHE A 38 12.69 13.25 2.05
N GLY A 39 12.26 14.05 3.03
CA GLY A 39 13.09 14.39 4.18
C GLY A 39 14.44 15.04 3.81
N GLY A 40 14.50 15.84 2.75
CA GLY A 40 15.72 16.45 2.24
C GLY A 40 16.59 15.52 1.36
N LEU A 41 16.14 14.28 1.14
CA LEU A 41 16.80 13.34 0.22
C LEU A 41 16.26 13.57 -1.20
N THR A 42 17.17 13.71 -2.15
CA THR A 42 16.87 13.84 -3.58
C THR A 42 17.24 12.56 -4.33
N PRO A 43 16.60 12.25 -5.47
CA PRO A 43 16.94 11.07 -6.27
C PRO A 43 18.35 11.16 -6.84
N SER A 44 18.95 9.98 -7.11
CA SER A 44 20.17 9.83 -7.91
C SER A 44 20.02 8.53 -8.69
N LEU A 45 19.36 8.60 -9.87
CA LEU A 45 18.90 7.43 -10.60
C LEU A 45 18.92 7.61 -12.12
N ILE A 46 18.80 6.49 -12.83
CA ILE A 46 18.63 6.40 -14.27
C ILE A 46 17.35 5.59 -14.57
N ILE A 47 16.62 5.98 -15.61
CA ILE A 47 15.40 5.30 -16.06
C ILE A 47 15.65 4.66 -17.43
N ASN A 48 15.39 3.35 -17.52
CA ASN A 48 15.19 2.66 -18.80
C ASN A 48 13.70 2.64 -19.09
N TRP A 49 13.31 3.17 -20.26
CA TRP A 49 11.92 3.40 -20.64
C TRP A 49 11.21 2.14 -21.19
N GLY A 50 11.97 1.08 -21.53
CA GLY A 50 11.44 -0.19 -21.99
C GLY A 50 10.95 -0.21 -23.45
N ASP A 51 11.21 0.84 -24.21
CA ASP A 51 10.81 0.97 -25.63
C ASP A 51 11.99 0.93 -26.61
N GLY A 52 13.18 0.61 -26.12
CA GLY A 52 14.41 0.54 -26.93
C GLY A 52 15.09 1.86 -27.18
N THR A 53 14.55 2.97 -26.68
CA THR A 53 15.22 4.27 -26.71
C THR A 53 16.36 4.33 -25.69
N ALA A 54 17.20 5.37 -25.76
CA ALA A 54 18.25 5.59 -24.78
C ALA A 54 17.66 5.79 -23.36
N ASN A 55 18.39 5.31 -22.37
CA ASN A 55 18.07 5.58 -20.97
C ASN A 55 18.05 7.09 -20.69
N SER A 56 17.33 7.50 -19.65
CA SER A 56 17.43 8.88 -19.18
C SER A 56 18.87 9.26 -18.85
N PRO A 57 19.28 10.53 -18.99
CA PRO A 57 20.43 11.04 -18.26
C PRO A 57 20.25 10.83 -16.75
N LEU A 58 21.34 10.95 -15.99
CA LEU A 58 21.29 10.89 -14.53
C LEU A 58 20.31 11.95 -13.99
N ILE A 59 19.37 11.49 -13.16
CA ILE A 59 18.35 12.32 -12.52
C ILE A 59 18.78 12.56 -11.07
N THR A 60 19.01 13.83 -10.72
CA THR A 60 19.44 14.23 -9.37
C THR A 60 18.45 15.13 -8.64
N ALA A 61 17.27 15.36 -9.26
CA ALA A 61 16.18 16.14 -8.67
C ALA A 61 14.82 15.55 -9.06
N SER A 62 13.85 15.56 -8.17
CA SER A 62 12.51 15.01 -8.41
C SER A 62 11.74 15.77 -9.49
N ASN A 63 12.05 17.04 -9.74
CA ASN A 63 11.45 17.87 -10.78
C ASN A 63 12.25 17.91 -12.11
N SER A 64 13.29 17.07 -12.27
CA SER A 64 14.09 16.98 -13.49
C SER A 64 13.22 16.72 -14.72
N ILE A 65 13.51 17.43 -15.82
CA ILE A 65 12.88 17.16 -17.13
C ILE A 65 13.20 15.76 -17.65
N ASN A 66 14.33 15.19 -17.25
CA ASN A 66 14.79 13.86 -17.65
C ASN A 66 13.90 12.71 -17.12
N ARG A 67 12.93 13.00 -16.24
CA ARG A 67 11.91 12.05 -15.79
C ARG A 67 10.71 11.91 -16.72
N ILE A 68 10.69 12.68 -17.81
CA ILE A 68 9.59 12.74 -18.79
C ILE A 68 10.02 12.00 -20.05
N HIS A 69 9.14 11.12 -20.55
CA HIS A 69 9.34 10.38 -21.79
C HIS A 69 8.07 10.36 -22.63
N THR A 70 8.25 10.33 -23.97
CA THR A 70 7.14 10.23 -24.93
C THR A 70 7.20 8.90 -25.64
N TYR A 71 6.19 8.06 -25.45
CA TYR A 71 6.01 6.80 -26.14
C TYR A 71 5.35 7.05 -27.50
N VAL A 72 6.09 6.87 -28.58
CA VAL A 72 5.65 7.16 -29.95
C VAL A 72 4.51 6.24 -30.39
N SER A 73 4.53 4.98 -29.96
CA SER A 73 3.51 3.98 -30.31
C SER A 73 2.70 3.56 -29.07
N PRO A 74 1.43 3.14 -29.26
CA PRO A 74 0.70 2.44 -28.21
C PRO A 74 1.41 1.11 -27.88
N GLY A 75 1.37 0.71 -26.60
CA GLY A 75 1.99 -0.55 -26.17
C GLY A 75 2.07 -0.68 -24.66
N THR A 76 2.59 -1.84 -24.23
CA THR A 76 2.95 -2.09 -22.83
C THR A 76 4.47 -2.04 -22.70
N TYR A 77 4.95 -1.20 -21.80
CA TYR A 77 6.36 -0.94 -21.61
C TYR A 77 6.79 -1.28 -20.18
N THR A 78 7.92 -1.96 -20.04
CA THR A 78 8.51 -2.28 -18.74
C THR A 78 9.55 -1.22 -18.40
N ILE A 79 9.23 -0.36 -17.46
CA ILE A 79 10.10 0.72 -16.99
C ILE A 79 10.97 0.19 -15.85
N THR A 80 12.26 0.46 -15.93
CA THR A 80 13.25 0.04 -14.94
C THR A 80 13.98 1.26 -14.38
N ILE A 81 13.92 1.44 -13.05
CA ILE A 81 14.60 2.53 -12.34
C ILE A 81 15.76 1.95 -11.54
N SER A 82 16.99 2.40 -11.83
CA SER A 82 18.21 1.98 -11.15
C SER A 82 18.84 3.16 -10.44
N GLY A 83 19.33 2.95 -9.21
CA GLY A 83 19.94 3.98 -8.39
C GLY A 83 19.08 4.34 -7.18
N PHE A 84 19.29 5.52 -6.59
CA PHE A 84 18.60 5.95 -5.37
C PHE A 84 17.32 6.72 -5.69
N MET A 85 16.17 6.21 -5.22
CA MET A 85 14.84 6.78 -5.37
C MET A 85 14.15 6.90 -4.00
N PRO A 86 14.23 8.05 -3.32
CA PRO A 86 13.67 8.19 -1.97
C PRO A 86 12.14 8.18 -1.95
N GLY A 87 11.49 8.53 -3.05
CA GLY A 87 10.04 8.52 -3.10
C GLY A 87 9.46 8.35 -4.50
N PHE A 88 8.34 7.63 -4.54
CA PHE A 88 7.54 7.39 -5.73
C PHE A 88 6.07 7.60 -5.36
N ALA A 89 5.46 8.68 -5.85
CA ALA A 89 4.09 9.01 -5.47
C ALA A 89 3.29 9.56 -6.64
N VAL A 90 2.27 8.81 -7.04
CA VAL A 90 1.38 9.16 -8.15
C VAL A 90 0.43 10.30 -7.75
N ASN A 91 0.00 10.33 -6.49
CA ASN A 91 -0.84 11.38 -5.89
C ASN A 91 -1.98 11.86 -6.83
N ASN A 92 -2.06 13.17 -7.08
CA ASN A 92 -3.13 13.77 -7.88
C ASN A 92 -2.86 13.83 -9.40
N ASN A 93 -1.82 13.15 -9.90
CA ASN A 93 -1.55 13.14 -11.35
C ASN A 93 -2.47 12.16 -12.08
N SER A 94 -3.60 12.65 -12.57
CA SER A 94 -4.63 11.83 -13.22
C SER A 94 -4.14 11.15 -14.51
N SER A 95 -3.22 11.75 -15.24
CA SER A 95 -2.71 11.20 -16.50
C SER A 95 -1.83 9.96 -16.28
N ILE A 96 -1.11 9.88 -15.16
CA ILE A 96 -0.23 8.73 -14.84
C ILE A 96 -1.03 7.57 -14.24
N ARG A 97 -2.07 7.85 -13.46
CA ARG A 97 -2.87 6.84 -12.74
C ARG A 97 -3.45 5.75 -13.64
N THR A 98 -3.81 6.10 -14.86
CA THR A 98 -4.39 5.18 -15.82
C THR A 98 -3.36 4.40 -16.61
N LEU A 99 -2.09 4.80 -16.57
CA LEU A 99 -1.03 4.16 -17.33
C LEU A 99 -0.36 3.01 -16.57
N ILE A 100 -0.19 3.12 -15.25
CA ILE A 100 0.47 2.09 -14.45
C ILE A 100 -0.45 0.87 -14.32
N THR A 101 0.02 -0.29 -14.78
CA THR A 101 -0.77 -1.53 -14.86
C THR A 101 -0.26 -2.66 -13.98
N GLU A 102 1.04 -2.69 -13.67
CA GLU A 102 1.65 -3.73 -12.86
C GLU A 102 2.91 -3.18 -12.16
N LEU A 103 3.10 -3.52 -10.89
CA LEU A 103 4.42 -3.47 -10.26
C LEU A 103 5.05 -4.85 -10.36
N VAL A 104 6.27 -4.92 -10.89
CA VAL A 104 7.00 -6.18 -11.13
C VAL A 104 8.00 -6.45 -10.02
N GLN A 105 8.68 -5.42 -9.54
CA GLN A 105 9.72 -5.52 -8.52
C GLN A 105 9.86 -4.22 -7.73
N TRP A 106 9.94 -4.33 -6.39
CA TRP A 106 10.17 -3.17 -5.51
C TRP A 106 11.59 -2.61 -5.60
N GLY A 107 12.57 -3.46 -5.89
CA GLY A 107 13.97 -3.10 -5.97
C GLY A 107 14.61 -2.70 -4.62
N ILE A 108 15.90 -2.46 -4.63
CA ILE A 108 16.67 -1.88 -3.51
C ILE A 108 17.10 -0.48 -3.91
N VAL A 109 16.14 0.43 -3.99
CA VAL A 109 16.33 1.80 -4.48
C VAL A 109 16.23 2.87 -3.38
N GLY A 110 16.10 2.45 -2.12
CA GLY A 110 16.05 3.36 -0.97
C GLY A 110 14.74 4.09 -0.76
N LEU A 111 13.60 3.46 -1.12
CA LEU A 111 12.27 4.02 -0.90
C LEU A 111 12.04 4.39 0.57
N ARG A 112 11.57 5.61 0.80
CA ARG A 112 11.08 6.15 2.08
C ARG A 112 9.59 6.47 2.01
N SER A 113 9.08 6.71 0.80
CA SER A 113 7.68 7.02 0.55
C SER A 113 7.22 6.36 -0.74
N ILE A 114 6.06 5.72 -0.69
CA ILE A 114 5.40 5.09 -1.82
C ILE A 114 3.90 5.38 -1.75
N ASN A 115 3.31 5.86 -2.86
CA ASN A 115 1.89 6.13 -2.94
C ASN A 115 1.40 5.89 -4.38
N LEU A 116 0.52 4.91 -4.54
CA LEU A 116 -0.06 4.51 -5.83
C LEU A 116 -1.57 4.83 -5.88
N TYR A 117 -1.98 5.82 -5.11
CA TYR A 117 -3.37 6.26 -5.02
C TYR A 117 -4.01 6.48 -6.40
N GLY A 118 -5.12 5.80 -6.62
CA GLY A 118 -5.92 5.96 -7.83
C GLY A 118 -5.31 5.37 -9.10
N CYS A 119 -4.29 4.49 -9.01
CA CYS A 119 -3.82 3.70 -10.15
C CYS A 119 -4.86 2.64 -10.53
N ILE A 120 -5.95 3.10 -11.18
CA ILE A 120 -7.15 2.29 -11.44
C ILE A 120 -6.94 1.12 -12.41
N ASN A 121 -5.81 1.07 -13.09
CA ASN A 121 -5.43 -0.05 -13.96
C ASN A 121 -4.33 -0.94 -13.35
N LEU A 122 -3.87 -0.63 -12.13
CA LEU A 122 -2.90 -1.46 -11.41
C LEU A 122 -3.62 -2.71 -10.87
N THR A 123 -3.28 -3.87 -11.42
CA THR A 123 -3.94 -5.16 -11.10
C THR A 123 -3.07 -6.13 -10.32
N ALA A 124 -1.74 -5.94 -10.32
CA ALA A 124 -0.80 -6.82 -9.65
C ALA A 124 0.36 -6.04 -9.01
N ILE A 125 0.80 -6.53 -7.85
CA ILE A 125 1.97 -6.04 -7.11
C ILE A 125 2.81 -7.24 -6.65
N PRO A 126 4.15 -7.10 -6.58
CA PRO A 126 5.00 -8.18 -6.12
C PRO A 126 4.99 -8.29 -4.59
N GLY A 127 5.20 -9.50 -4.08
CA GLY A 127 5.54 -9.73 -2.68
C GLY A 127 7.02 -9.47 -2.38
N SER A 128 7.42 -9.73 -1.14
CA SER A 128 8.81 -9.60 -0.68
C SER A 128 9.74 -10.62 -1.32
N ALA A 129 9.23 -11.83 -1.61
CA ALA A 129 9.97 -12.91 -2.26
C ALA A 129 10.49 -12.55 -3.67
N SER A 130 10.00 -11.45 -4.27
CA SER A 130 10.51 -10.96 -5.57
C SER A 130 12.00 -10.55 -5.53
N LEU A 131 12.59 -10.41 -4.35
CA LEU A 131 14.02 -10.14 -4.13
C LEU A 131 14.75 -11.35 -3.52
N SER A 132 14.37 -12.57 -3.91
CA SER A 132 15.00 -13.80 -3.45
C SER A 132 16.52 -13.77 -3.68
N GLY A 133 17.29 -14.07 -2.62
CA GLY A 133 18.77 -14.03 -2.63
C GLY A 133 19.40 -12.79 -1.98
N VAL A 134 18.61 -11.77 -1.64
CA VAL A 134 19.09 -10.59 -0.90
C VAL A 134 18.50 -10.62 0.52
N GLY A 135 19.06 -11.44 1.36
CA GLY A 135 18.55 -11.76 2.70
C GLY A 135 17.86 -10.60 3.42
N GLY A 136 16.53 -10.68 3.51
CA GLY A 136 15.72 -9.79 4.34
C GLY A 136 15.40 -8.40 3.77
N TYR A 137 15.44 -8.19 2.45
CA TYR A 137 15.08 -6.91 1.81
C TYR A 137 13.92 -7.04 0.84
N THR A 138 12.92 -6.16 0.97
CA THR A 138 11.75 -6.10 0.06
C THR A 138 11.68 -4.83 -0.78
N GLY A 139 12.61 -3.89 -0.56
CA GLY A 139 12.51 -2.53 -1.13
C GLY A 139 11.61 -1.59 -0.33
N LEU A 140 10.76 -2.10 0.57
CA LEU A 140 9.85 -1.32 1.42
C LEU A 140 10.34 -1.16 2.87
N ASN A 141 11.50 -1.70 3.22
CA ASN A 141 12.05 -1.75 4.57
C ASN A 141 12.18 -0.38 5.27
N GLU A 142 12.38 0.65 4.50
CA GLU A 142 12.62 2.01 4.99
C GLU A 142 11.36 2.89 4.91
N VAL A 143 10.24 2.34 4.41
CA VAL A 143 8.96 3.05 4.36
C VAL A 143 8.31 3.00 5.75
N LEU A 144 8.14 4.17 6.36
CA LEU A 144 7.54 4.30 7.69
C LEU A 144 6.03 4.54 7.64
N ASN A 145 5.54 5.03 6.51
CA ASN A 145 4.15 5.46 6.36
C ASN A 145 3.59 4.96 5.02
N PHE A 146 2.62 4.05 5.10
CA PHE A 146 1.91 3.48 3.98
C PHE A 146 0.55 4.15 3.71
N THR A 147 0.36 5.39 4.13
CA THR A 147 -0.90 6.12 3.88
C THR A 147 -1.19 6.21 2.38
N ASN A 148 -2.39 5.76 1.97
CA ASN A 148 -2.85 5.69 0.58
C ASN A 148 -2.00 4.80 -0.33
N PHE A 149 -1.29 3.82 0.21
CA PHE A 149 -0.36 2.96 -0.53
C PHE A 149 -0.94 2.42 -1.84
N MET A 150 -2.07 1.71 -1.77
CA MET A 150 -2.78 1.09 -2.90
C MET A 150 -4.23 1.60 -3.02
N ASN A 151 -4.56 2.72 -2.39
CA ASN A 151 -5.92 3.23 -2.34
C ASN A 151 -6.50 3.44 -3.75
N GLY A 152 -7.66 2.84 -4.03
CA GLY A 152 -8.37 2.96 -5.29
C GLY A 152 -7.71 2.23 -6.48
N THR A 153 -6.80 1.30 -6.23
CA THR A 153 -6.25 0.41 -7.26
C THR A 153 -7.22 -0.74 -7.58
N ARG A 154 -6.85 -1.59 -8.53
CA ARG A 154 -7.59 -2.81 -8.90
C ARG A 154 -6.78 -4.08 -8.70
N ILE A 155 -5.87 -4.10 -7.74
CA ILE A 155 -5.16 -5.34 -7.39
C ILE A 155 -6.20 -6.41 -7.01
N THR A 156 -5.93 -7.65 -7.40
CA THR A 156 -6.83 -8.78 -7.15
C THR A 156 -6.43 -9.59 -5.93
N ALA A 157 -5.21 -9.42 -5.45
CA ALA A 157 -4.68 -10.03 -4.23
C ALA A 157 -3.67 -9.11 -3.56
N ILE A 158 -3.54 -9.23 -2.25
CA ILE A 158 -2.47 -8.62 -1.45
C ILE A 158 -1.44 -9.74 -1.21
N PRO A 159 -0.15 -9.59 -1.59
CA PRO A 159 0.87 -10.58 -1.25
C PRO A 159 1.00 -10.71 0.27
N GLU A 160 1.07 -11.96 0.76
CA GLU A 160 1.10 -12.24 2.21
C GLU A 160 2.33 -11.68 2.91
N ASP A 161 3.45 -11.61 2.19
CA ASP A 161 4.77 -11.24 2.68
C ASP A 161 5.13 -9.75 2.44
N ILE A 162 4.19 -8.93 1.94
CA ILE A 162 4.50 -7.56 1.46
C ILE A 162 5.11 -6.65 2.55
N PHE A 163 4.78 -6.88 3.82
CA PHE A 163 5.30 -6.09 4.96
C PHE A 163 6.27 -6.86 5.85
N ASP A 164 6.72 -8.07 5.46
CA ASP A 164 7.58 -8.92 6.30
C ASP A 164 8.86 -8.22 6.76
N TYR A 165 9.35 -7.29 5.96
CA TYR A 165 10.57 -6.55 6.26
C TYR A 165 10.33 -5.05 6.49
N SER A 166 9.15 -4.67 6.99
CA SER A 166 8.82 -3.27 7.28
C SER A 166 8.57 -3.01 8.79
N PRO A 167 9.44 -3.45 9.70
CA PRO A 167 9.17 -3.47 11.15
C PRO A 167 9.01 -2.07 11.75
N ASN A 168 9.47 -1.04 11.06
CA ASN A 168 9.40 0.35 11.49
C ASN A 168 8.17 1.09 10.97
N ALA A 169 7.29 0.42 10.21
CA ALA A 169 6.08 1.04 9.69
C ALA A 169 5.12 1.42 10.82
N THR A 170 4.64 2.65 10.79
CA THR A 170 3.80 3.22 11.86
C THR A 170 2.37 3.51 11.43
N SER A 171 2.10 3.71 10.12
CA SER A 171 0.79 4.09 9.63
C SER A 171 0.40 3.32 8.38
N PHE A 172 -0.83 2.79 8.41
CA PHE A 172 -1.49 2.11 7.28
C PHE A 172 -2.82 2.80 6.93
N ASN A 173 -2.91 4.11 7.15
CA ASN A 173 -4.13 4.86 6.90
C ASN A 173 -4.53 4.77 5.42
N SER A 174 -5.74 4.30 5.14
CA SER A 174 -6.27 4.14 3.79
C SER A 174 -5.38 3.31 2.84
N SER A 175 -4.49 2.46 3.37
CA SER A 175 -3.49 1.74 2.55
C SER A 175 -4.10 0.90 1.45
N PHE A 176 -5.19 0.22 1.72
CA PHE A 176 -5.94 -0.63 0.79
C PHE A 176 -7.39 -0.15 0.61
N SER A 177 -7.65 1.11 0.89
CA SER A 177 -8.98 1.69 0.77
C SER A 177 -9.51 1.62 -0.68
N SER A 178 -10.81 1.46 -0.84
CA SER A 178 -11.52 1.52 -2.13
C SER A 178 -11.04 0.52 -3.19
N ILE A 179 -10.46 -0.62 -2.78
CA ILE A 179 -10.12 -1.72 -3.67
C ILE A 179 -11.31 -2.67 -3.73
N SER A 180 -12.09 -2.56 -4.81
CA SER A 180 -13.31 -3.37 -4.99
C SER A 180 -13.08 -4.77 -5.55
N THR A 181 -11.84 -5.17 -5.73
CA THR A 181 -11.42 -6.42 -6.39
C THR A 181 -10.85 -7.47 -5.45
N ILE A 182 -10.31 -7.07 -4.27
CA ILE A 182 -9.84 -8.02 -3.26
C ILE A 182 -11.03 -8.66 -2.54
N THR A 183 -10.97 -9.97 -2.34
CA THR A 183 -12.01 -10.75 -1.62
C THR A 183 -11.56 -11.24 -0.26
N THR A 184 -10.26 -11.30 -0.02
CA THR A 184 -9.66 -11.78 1.23
C THR A 184 -8.44 -10.92 1.60
N VAL A 185 -8.08 -10.95 2.89
CA VAL A 185 -6.81 -10.45 3.41
C VAL A 185 -5.96 -11.65 3.82
N PRO A 186 -4.66 -11.71 3.46
CA PRO A 186 -3.80 -12.82 3.85
C PRO A 186 -3.63 -12.90 5.37
N THR A 187 -3.46 -14.13 5.87
CA THR A 187 -3.08 -14.37 7.28
C THR A 187 -1.68 -13.81 7.52
N GLY A 188 -1.49 -13.14 8.65
CA GLY A 188 -0.18 -12.60 9.02
C GLY A 188 0.22 -11.30 8.31
N LEU A 189 -0.63 -10.71 7.47
CA LEU A 189 -0.30 -9.50 6.67
C LEU A 189 0.39 -8.41 7.50
N PHE A 190 0.00 -8.22 8.76
CA PHE A 190 0.54 -7.16 9.62
C PHE A 190 1.36 -7.69 10.81
N ASP A 191 1.75 -8.97 10.80
CA ASP A 191 2.46 -9.58 11.94
C ASP A 191 3.85 -8.96 12.16
N ASN A 192 4.49 -8.53 11.08
CA ASN A 192 5.85 -8.00 11.10
C ASN A 192 5.93 -6.46 11.17
N VAL A 193 4.82 -5.79 11.57
CA VAL A 193 4.76 -4.32 11.74
C VAL A 193 4.35 -3.92 13.17
N PRO A 194 5.13 -4.29 14.19
CA PRO A 194 4.76 -4.13 15.60
C PRO A 194 4.65 -2.66 16.04
N LEU A 195 5.23 -1.72 15.29
CA LEU A 195 5.19 -0.28 15.59
C LEU A 195 3.99 0.43 14.95
N ALA A 196 3.10 -0.30 14.29
CA ALA A 196 1.90 0.28 13.70
C ALA A 196 1.01 0.91 14.79
N THR A 197 0.65 2.17 14.59
CA THR A 197 -0.22 2.93 15.50
C THR A 197 -1.59 3.23 14.89
N SER A 198 -1.73 3.12 13.55
CA SER A 198 -2.97 3.49 12.89
C SER A 198 -3.28 2.61 11.67
N PHE A 199 -4.51 2.07 11.66
CA PHE A 199 -5.15 1.41 10.53
C PHE A 199 -6.44 2.15 10.11
N ALA A 200 -6.52 3.46 10.36
CA ALA A 200 -7.71 4.24 10.01
C ALA A 200 -8.04 4.11 8.52
N SER A 201 -9.28 3.70 8.21
CA SER A 201 -9.77 3.49 6.84
C SER A 201 -8.95 2.50 5.99
N CYS A 202 -8.14 1.63 6.61
CA CYS A 202 -7.19 0.76 5.91
C CYS A 202 -7.86 -0.05 4.79
N PHE A 203 -9.04 -0.59 5.02
CA PHE A 203 -9.86 -1.34 4.06
C PHE A 203 -11.21 -0.64 3.78
N PHE A 204 -11.30 0.68 3.98
CA PHE A 204 -12.53 1.42 3.70
C PHE A 204 -13.04 1.15 2.29
N ALA A 205 -14.34 0.86 2.15
CA ALA A 205 -15.03 0.63 0.87
C ALA A 205 -14.44 -0.51 -0.01
N CYS A 206 -13.76 -1.49 0.59
CA CYS A 206 -13.41 -2.74 -0.09
C CYS A 206 -14.67 -3.61 -0.25
N SER A 207 -15.52 -3.27 -1.22
CA SER A 207 -16.89 -3.78 -1.31
C SER A 207 -16.99 -5.28 -1.60
N ALA A 208 -15.97 -5.90 -2.19
CA ALA A 208 -15.89 -7.34 -2.45
C ALA A 208 -15.19 -8.14 -1.34
N LEU A 209 -14.59 -7.46 -0.35
CA LEU A 209 -13.87 -8.11 0.75
C LEU A 209 -14.85 -8.94 1.59
N ALA A 210 -14.76 -10.28 1.47
CA ALA A 210 -15.69 -11.22 2.10
C ALA A 210 -15.22 -11.72 3.47
N THR A 211 -13.92 -11.89 3.65
CA THR A 211 -13.35 -12.39 4.90
C THR A 211 -12.03 -11.73 5.24
N VAL A 212 -11.78 -11.61 6.54
CA VAL A 212 -10.48 -11.21 7.11
C VAL A 212 -10.06 -12.21 8.18
N PRO A 213 -8.74 -12.52 8.34
CA PRO A 213 -8.28 -13.39 9.41
C PRO A 213 -8.69 -12.86 10.78
N SER A 214 -9.15 -13.75 11.68
CA SER A 214 -9.53 -13.33 13.04
C SER A 214 -8.38 -12.75 13.85
N THR A 215 -7.14 -13.10 13.48
CA THR A 215 -5.89 -12.68 14.13
C THR A 215 -5.21 -11.50 13.44
N LEU A 216 -5.86 -10.86 12.44
CA LEU A 216 -5.25 -9.88 11.52
C LEU A 216 -4.44 -8.77 12.22
N PHE A 217 -4.84 -8.36 13.42
CA PHE A 217 -4.20 -7.28 14.17
C PHE A 217 -3.68 -7.70 15.56
N ASP A 218 -3.62 -8.99 15.86
CA ASP A 218 -3.30 -9.47 17.22
C ASP A 218 -1.90 -9.06 17.70
N LEU A 219 -0.93 -8.94 16.78
CA LEU A 219 0.44 -8.52 17.10
C LEU A 219 0.65 -7.00 17.06
N ASN A 220 -0.37 -6.22 16.65
CA ASN A 220 -0.26 -4.77 16.54
C ASN A 220 -0.77 -4.07 17.82
N VAL A 221 -0.14 -4.36 18.95
CA VAL A 221 -0.56 -3.90 20.29
C VAL A 221 -0.42 -2.39 20.50
N ASN A 222 0.34 -1.69 19.66
CA ASN A 222 0.56 -0.25 19.73
C ASN A 222 -0.51 0.59 19.00
N VAL A 223 -1.49 -0.06 18.38
CA VAL A 223 -2.53 0.64 17.61
C VAL A 223 -3.41 1.49 18.52
N THR A 224 -3.59 2.73 18.11
CA THR A 224 -4.46 3.71 18.79
C THR A 224 -5.77 3.97 18.07
N THR A 225 -5.86 3.63 16.77
CA THR A 225 -7.07 3.87 15.98
C THR A 225 -7.35 2.80 14.92
N PHE A 226 -8.60 2.35 14.89
CA PHE A 226 -9.23 1.57 13.82
C PHE A 226 -10.41 2.33 13.20
N SER A 227 -10.41 3.66 13.26
CA SER A 227 -11.51 4.47 12.74
C SER A 227 -11.77 4.16 11.26
N GLY A 228 -13.00 3.72 10.93
CA GLY A 228 -13.43 3.42 9.56
C GLY A 228 -12.71 2.25 8.87
N THR A 229 -11.95 1.43 9.60
CA THR A 229 -11.08 0.39 9.00
C THR A 229 -11.82 -0.50 8.01
N PHE A 230 -13.03 -0.96 8.34
CA PHE A 230 -13.86 -1.81 7.50
C PHE A 230 -15.17 -1.12 7.08
N ARG A 231 -15.22 0.20 7.17
CA ARG A 231 -16.41 0.94 6.76
C ARG A 231 -16.76 0.65 5.30
N ASN A 232 -18.03 0.32 5.04
CA ASN A 232 -18.54 -0.02 3.71
C ASN A 232 -17.94 -1.28 3.05
N CYS A 233 -17.35 -2.20 3.81
CA CYS A 233 -16.99 -3.53 3.34
C CYS A 233 -18.24 -4.44 3.31
N ARG A 234 -19.13 -4.24 2.33
CA ARG A 234 -20.49 -4.81 2.33
C ARG A 234 -20.54 -6.34 2.19
N ALA A 235 -19.52 -6.95 1.57
CA ALA A 235 -19.43 -8.40 1.43
C ALA A 235 -18.83 -9.08 2.67
N LEU A 236 -18.27 -8.30 3.64
CA LEU A 236 -17.60 -8.85 4.80
C LEU A 236 -18.60 -9.61 5.69
N THR A 237 -18.26 -10.87 6.03
CA THR A 237 -19.13 -11.77 6.77
C THR A 237 -18.78 -11.89 8.25
N ASN A 238 -17.55 -11.54 8.66
CA ASN A 238 -17.08 -11.73 10.03
C ASN A 238 -16.58 -10.43 10.66
N VAL A 239 -16.65 -10.36 11.99
CA VAL A 239 -16.13 -9.26 12.80
C VAL A 239 -14.91 -9.69 13.58
N LEU A 240 -13.97 -8.76 13.80
CA LEU A 240 -12.79 -8.98 14.65
C LEU A 240 -13.10 -8.58 16.11
N GLN A 241 -12.46 -9.26 17.07
CA GLN A 241 -12.69 -9.04 18.50
C GLN A 241 -11.73 -8.01 19.11
N PHE A 242 -10.60 -7.72 18.47
CA PHE A 242 -9.58 -6.75 18.92
C PHE A 242 -9.06 -7.00 20.35
N THR A 243 -8.99 -8.24 20.77
CA THR A 243 -8.68 -8.64 22.16
C THR A 243 -7.35 -8.09 22.65
N PHE A 244 -6.32 -8.08 21.79
CA PHE A 244 -4.96 -7.66 22.14
C PHE A 244 -4.67 -6.17 21.92
N ASN A 245 -5.59 -5.43 21.26
CA ASN A 245 -5.40 -4.04 20.91
C ASN A 245 -5.91 -3.11 22.03
N THR A 246 -5.30 -3.17 23.21
CA THR A 246 -5.78 -2.47 24.43
C THR A 246 -5.51 -0.97 24.42
N ASN A 247 -4.60 -0.48 23.59
CA ASN A 247 -4.24 0.94 23.49
C ASN A 247 -5.18 1.76 22.58
N VAL A 248 -6.19 1.13 21.98
CA VAL A 248 -7.08 1.80 21.02
C VAL A 248 -7.96 2.81 21.73
N THR A 249 -7.93 4.04 21.23
CA THR A 249 -8.76 5.16 21.71
C THR A 249 -9.97 5.44 20.84
N THR A 250 -10.00 4.94 19.59
CA THR A 250 -11.15 5.13 18.70
C THR A 250 -11.40 3.96 17.74
N PHE A 251 -12.69 3.58 17.69
CA PHE A 251 -13.29 2.66 16.72
C PHE A 251 -14.41 3.35 15.92
N THR A 252 -14.41 4.68 15.88
CA THR A 252 -15.44 5.45 15.16
C THR A 252 -15.62 4.94 13.73
N ASN A 253 -16.86 4.65 13.33
CA ASN A 253 -17.20 4.11 12.00
C ASN A 253 -16.52 2.77 11.64
N LEU A 254 -16.04 1.97 12.57
CA LEU A 254 -15.23 0.76 12.31
C LEU A 254 -15.83 -0.14 11.21
N TYR A 255 -17.10 -0.53 11.38
CA TYR A 255 -17.89 -1.34 10.43
C TYR A 255 -19.10 -0.56 9.90
N ASN A 256 -19.12 0.76 10.00
CA ASN A 256 -20.24 1.57 9.53
C ASN A 256 -20.58 1.25 8.08
N MET A 257 -21.78 0.68 7.84
CA MET A 257 -22.26 0.35 6.52
C MET A 257 -23.19 1.44 6.00
N SER A 258 -23.08 1.83 4.73
CA SER A 258 -23.95 2.82 4.11
C SER A 258 -25.39 2.28 3.84
N SER A 259 -25.61 0.99 4.08
CA SER A 259 -26.88 0.29 3.87
C SER A 259 -26.97 -0.91 4.80
N THR A 260 -28.17 -1.28 5.21
CA THR A 260 -28.48 -2.52 5.93
C THR A 260 -28.30 -3.77 5.08
N ALA A 261 -28.26 -3.64 3.75
CA ALA A 261 -27.93 -4.74 2.84
C ALA A 261 -26.41 -4.99 2.84
N ASN A 262 -25.95 -5.71 3.84
CA ASN A 262 -24.56 -6.17 4.00
C ASN A 262 -24.55 -7.61 4.52
N ALA A 263 -23.39 -8.27 4.42
CA ALA A 263 -23.23 -9.70 4.75
C ALA A 263 -22.74 -9.94 6.19
N LEU A 264 -22.49 -8.89 6.97
CA LEU A 264 -21.84 -8.98 8.28
C LEU A 264 -22.73 -9.73 9.29
N THR A 265 -22.17 -10.75 9.93
CA THR A 265 -22.87 -11.60 10.91
C THR A 265 -21.96 -11.90 12.10
N GLY A 266 -22.52 -12.56 13.14
CA GLY A 266 -21.79 -12.93 14.37
C GLY A 266 -22.08 -11.97 15.50
N THR A 267 -21.16 -11.88 16.46
CA THR A 267 -21.30 -11.05 17.66
C THR A 267 -20.33 -9.90 17.60
N ALA A 268 -20.83 -8.66 17.69
CA ALA A 268 -19.98 -7.48 17.75
C ALA A 268 -19.03 -7.55 18.97
N PRO A 269 -17.77 -7.11 18.83
CA PRO A 269 -16.87 -6.99 19.97
C PRO A 269 -17.43 -5.95 20.96
N GLU A 270 -17.38 -6.29 22.25
CA GLU A 270 -17.90 -5.44 23.34
C GLU A 270 -16.94 -4.29 23.68
N LEU A 271 -16.72 -3.39 22.70
CA LEU A 271 -15.77 -2.28 22.81
C LEU A 271 -16.11 -1.28 23.92
N TRP A 272 -17.39 -1.18 24.26
CA TRP A 272 -17.91 -0.29 25.33
C TRP A 272 -17.55 -0.76 26.75
N LEU A 273 -17.13 -2.02 26.94
CA LEU A 273 -16.67 -2.54 28.23
C LEU A 273 -15.20 -2.22 28.53
N ARG A 274 -14.48 -1.64 27.61
CA ARG A 274 -13.07 -1.28 27.78
C ARG A 274 -12.88 -0.09 28.72
N THR A 275 -11.76 -0.05 29.42
CA THR A 275 -11.40 1.04 30.33
C THR A 275 -10.01 1.58 29.99
N PRO A 276 -9.86 2.84 29.57
CA PRO A 276 -10.96 3.79 29.29
C PRO A 276 -11.80 3.36 28.08
N THR A 277 -13.09 3.74 28.05
CA THR A 277 -13.98 3.46 26.93
C THR A 277 -13.51 4.21 25.69
N PRO A 278 -13.19 3.53 24.59
CA PRO A 278 -12.78 4.17 23.34
C PRO A 278 -13.97 4.90 22.68
N ALA A 279 -13.69 5.91 21.85
CA ALA A 279 -14.71 6.52 21.00
C ALA A 279 -15.22 5.50 19.99
N GLY A 280 -16.54 5.29 19.90
CA GLY A 280 -17.19 4.28 19.07
C GLY A 280 -18.37 4.80 18.24
N THR A 281 -18.48 6.12 18.01
CA THR A 281 -19.59 6.70 17.22
C THR A 281 -19.74 5.96 15.89
N ASP A 282 -20.96 5.45 15.63
CA ASP A 282 -21.31 4.71 14.41
C ASP A 282 -20.45 3.47 14.12
N ALA A 283 -19.78 2.90 15.13
CA ALA A 283 -18.86 1.77 14.92
C ALA A 283 -19.51 0.59 14.20
N PHE A 284 -20.79 0.36 14.43
CA PHE A 284 -21.58 -0.74 13.84
C PHE A 284 -22.85 -0.25 13.14
N ASN A 285 -22.92 1.01 12.74
CA ASN A 285 -24.12 1.56 12.09
C ASN A 285 -24.55 0.72 10.88
N ASN A 286 -25.85 0.37 10.80
CA ASN A 286 -26.44 -0.52 9.80
C ASN A 286 -25.95 -1.98 9.80
N CYS A 287 -25.22 -2.46 10.80
CA CYS A 287 -24.74 -3.84 10.90
C CYS A 287 -25.82 -4.77 11.53
N THR A 288 -27.01 -4.81 10.94
CA THR A 288 -28.21 -5.47 11.50
C THR A 288 -28.11 -7.00 11.58
N GLY A 289 -27.11 -7.63 10.96
CA GLY A 289 -26.87 -9.08 11.04
C GLY A 289 -26.10 -9.50 12.29
N LEU A 290 -25.62 -8.57 13.13
CA LEU A 290 -24.92 -8.89 14.37
C LEU A 290 -25.90 -9.27 15.47
N SER A 291 -25.59 -10.34 16.22
CA SER A 291 -26.51 -10.92 17.22
C SER A 291 -26.76 -10.03 18.45
N ASN A 292 -25.85 -9.11 18.77
CA ASN A 292 -25.95 -8.16 19.87
C ASN A 292 -26.06 -6.70 19.36
N PHE A 293 -26.56 -6.52 18.13
CA PHE A 293 -26.88 -5.23 17.57
C PHE A 293 -28.23 -4.78 18.17
N ALA A 294 -28.22 -3.81 19.06
CA ALA A 294 -29.37 -3.21 19.67
C ALA A 294 -29.23 -1.68 19.72
#